data_f75188c733d66778b330f23f1c2d081e
#
_entry.id   f75188c733d66778b330f23f1c2d081e
#
_cell.length_a   1.000
_cell.length_b   1.000
_cell.length_c   1.000
_cell.angle_alpha   90.00
_cell.angle_beta   90.00
_cell.angle_gamma   90.00
#
_symmetry.space_group_name_H-M   'P 1'
#
loop_
_entity.id
_entity.type
_entity.pdbx_description
1 polymer ?
#
loop_
_entity_poly.entity_id
_entity_poly.type
_entity_poly.pdbx_seq_one_letter_code
_entity_poly.pdbx_strand_id
1 'polypeptide(L)'
;MMSAVMLLMGACDSWIDVNENPNNPQDAPIQGLLTNITFESTLNVYRAGSISSNYVQHLASPNPGSSSDIMEPLDYSGTWGSFYSVMSDITDLVRKSEDLGATHYAAAGQTLMALNLGMVVDMWGEVPYSEGFDFSTVTPAYDDDQALYTEVLSLLDQAIVNFGLTSTVTIGTDDFIY
;
A
#
# COMPACT_ATOMS: atom_id res chain seq x y z
N MET A 1 19.07 52.14 -32.30
CA MET A 1 19.87 51.17 -31.50
C MET A 1 19.15 50.71 -30.22
N MET A 2 17.82 50.69 -30.16
CA MET A 2 17.05 50.29 -28.95
C MET A 2 16.13 49.07 -29.16
N SER A 3 16.23 48.42 -30.34
CA SER A 3 15.39 47.27 -30.69
C SER A 3 16.04 45.90 -30.59
N ALA A 4 17.35 45.80 -30.25
CA ALA A 4 18.11 44.54 -30.20
C ALA A 4 18.26 43.96 -28.79
N VAL A 5 17.83 44.67 -27.73
CA VAL A 5 17.98 44.22 -26.33
C VAL A 5 16.77 43.43 -25.81
N MET A 6 15.65 43.43 -26.54
CA MET A 6 14.40 42.78 -26.08
C MET A 6 14.26 41.32 -26.48
N LEU A 7 15.23 40.73 -27.21
CA LEU A 7 15.18 39.35 -27.70
C LEU A 7 15.99 38.34 -26.86
N LEU A 8 16.58 38.76 -25.73
CA LEU A 8 17.44 37.91 -24.91
C LEU A 8 16.79 37.47 -23.56
N MET A 9 15.52 37.79 -23.31
CA MET A 9 14.85 37.47 -22.07
C MET A 9 13.95 36.20 -22.13
N GLY A 10 13.95 35.50 -23.27
CA GLY A 10 13.07 34.35 -23.46
C GLY A 10 13.75 32.96 -23.42
N ALA A 11 15.00 32.86 -22.99
CA ALA A 11 15.78 31.64 -23.20
C ALA A 11 16.07 30.80 -21.94
N CYS A 12 15.46 31.07 -20.81
CA CYS A 12 15.83 30.39 -19.55
C CYS A 12 14.70 29.62 -18.85
N ASP A 13 13.46 29.56 -19.38
CA ASP A 13 12.35 28.89 -18.67
C ASP A 13 12.47 27.37 -18.69
N SER A 14 13.05 26.75 -19.71
CA SER A 14 13.17 25.28 -19.79
C SER A 14 14.45 24.71 -19.12
N TRP A 15 15.39 25.55 -18.69
CA TRP A 15 16.63 25.11 -18.06
C TRP A 15 16.55 25.15 -16.52
N ILE A 16 15.52 25.75 -15.96
CA ILE A 16 15.31 25.89 -14.51
C ILE A 16 14.33 24.83 -13.99
N ASP A 17 13.66 24.08 -14.86
CA ASP A 17 12.75 23.00 -14.48
C ASP A 17 13.54 21.71 -14.18
N VAL A 18 14.46 21.81 -13.21
CA VAL A 18 15.30 20.71 -12.70
C VAL A 18 14.54 19.90 -11.63
N ASN A 19 13.28 20.23 -11.34
CA ASN A 19 12.52 19.61 -10.28
C ASN A 19 11.78 18.32 -10.73
N GLU A 20 11.72 18.06 -12.01
CA GLU A 20 11.28 16.76 -12.51
C GLU A 20 12.50 15.83 -12.64
N ASN A 21 12.71 15.00 -11.63
CA ASN A 21 13.72 13.94 -11.72
C ASN A 21 13.22 12.86 -12.69
N PRO A 22 13.82 12.74 -13.91
CA PRO A 22 13.36 11.76 -14.91
C PRO A 22 13.59 10.31 -14.48
N ASN A 23 14.37 10.09 -13.41
CA ASN A 23 14.59 8.77 -12.81
C ASN A 23 13.65 8.46 -11.64
N ASN A 24 12.77 9.38 -11.29
CA ASN A 24 11.73 9.15 -10.29
C ASN A 24 10.37 9.42 -10.94
N PRO A 25 9.76 8.42 -11.59
CA PRO A 25 8.47 8.60 -12.23
C PRO A 25 7.45 9.04 -11.18
N GLN A 26 6.84 10.19 -11.40
CA GLN A 26 5.83 10.77 -10.51
C GLN A 26 4.53 9.96 -10.54
N ASP A 27 4.40 9.07 -11.52
CA ASP A 27 3.24 8.22 -11.72
C ASP A 27 3.68 6.78 -12.04
N ALA A 28 3.51 5.88 -11.07
CA ALA A 28 3.82 4.47 -11.25
C ALA A 28 2.72 3.78 -12.07
N PRO A 29 3.08 2.98 -13.10
CA PRO A 29 2.10 2.20 -13.86
C PRO A 29 1.50 1.10 -12.98
N ILE A 30 0.23 0.71 -13.26
CA ILE A 30 -0.50 -0.30 -12.46
C ILE A 30 0.24 -1.63 -12.36
N GLN A 31 0.99 -2.03 -13.39
CA GLN A 31 1.81 -3.25 -13.38
C GLN A 31 2.92 -3.18 -12.32
N GLY A 32 3.64 -2.06 -12.29
CA GLY A 32 4.71 -1.84 -11.30
C GLY A 32 4.17 -1.75 -9.87
N LEU A 33 2.99 -1.12 -9.69
CA LEU A 33 2.30 -1.10 -8.41
C LEU A 33 1.91 -2.50 -7.96
N LEU A 34 1.26 -3.31 -8.81
CA LEU A 34 0.86 -4.67 -8.45
C LEU A 34 2.07 -5.53 -8.07
N THR A 35 3.15 -5.46 -8.86
CA THR A 35 4.42 -6.15 -8.56
C THR A 35 4.95 -5.82 -7.16
N ASN A 36 5.03 -4.53 -6.82
CA ASN A 36 5.51 -4.09 -5.51
C ASN A 36 4.56 -4.51 -4.38
N ILE A 37 3.27 -4.32 -4.58
CA ILE A 37 2.23 -4.64 -3.59
C ILE A 37 2.18 -6.13 -3.27
N THR A 38 2.28 -7.01 -4.27
CA THR A 38 2.30 -8.47 -4.06
C THR A 38 3.52 -8.89 -3.27
N PHE A 39 4.69 -8.35 -3.58
CA PHE A 39 5.93 -8.61 -2.86
C PHE A 39 5.86 -8.13 -1.40
N GLU A 40 5.50 -6.87 -1.17
CA GLU A 40 5.45 -6.28 0.17
C GLU A 40 4.31 -6.87 1.03
N SER A 41 3.16 -7.22 0.44
CA SER A 41 2.10 -7.94 1.15
C SER A 41 2.59 -9.30 1.65
N THR A 42 3.38 -10.02 0.85
CA THR A 42 3.99 -11.30 1.27
C THR A 42 4.97 -11.09 2.43
N LEU A 43 5.77 -10.01 2.40
CA LEU A 43 6.63 -9.66 3.53
C LEU A 43 5.82 -9.28 4.77
N ASN A 44 4.68 -8.63 4.64
CA ASN A 44 3.80 -8.31 5.75
C ASN A 44 3.19 -9.57 6.39
N VAL A 45 2.79 -10.57 5.59
CA VAL A 45 2.39 -11.90 6.10
C VAL A 45 3.52 -12.52 6.93
N TYR A 46 4.76 -12.47 6.43
CA TYR A 46 5.92 -12.97 7.17
C TYR A 46 6.15 -12.20 8.47
N ARG A 47 6.07 -10.86 8.46
CA ARG A 47 6.24 -10.01 9.65
C ARG A 47 5.18 -10.33 10.71
N ALA A 48 3.89 -10.36 10.32
CA ALA A 48 2.80 -10.70 11.22
C ALA A 48 2.94 -12.11 11.80
N GLY A 49 3.24 -13.10 10.95
CA GLY A 49 3.43 -14.48 11.37
C GLY A 49 4.64 -14.66 12.29
N SER A 50 5.75 -13.97 12.03
CA SER A 50 6.95 -14.02 12.88
C SER A 50 6.67 -13.42 14.26
N ILE A 51 6.01 -12.26 14.32
CA ILE A 51 5.67 -11.60 15.59
C ILE A 51 4.73 -12.48 16.40
N SER A 52 3.60 -12.89 15.82
CA SER A 52 2.60 -13.68 16.52
C SER A 52 3.14 -15.03 16.98
N SER A 53 3.97 -15.71 16.17
CA SER A 53 4.56 -17.01 16.52
C SER A 53 5.47 -16.95 17.75
N ASN A 54 6.16 -15.83 17.98
CA ASN A 54 6.94 -15.64 19.20
C ASN A 54 6.03 -15.44 20.43
N TYR A 55 5.00 -14.61 20.31
CA TYR A 55 4.08 -14.35 21.43
C TYR A 55 3.25 -15.58 21.84
N VAL A 56 2.84 -16.42 20.88
CA VAL A 56 2.14 -17.67 21.18
C VAL A 56 3.12 -18.83 21.47
N GLN A 57 4.43 -18.55 21.53
CA GLN A 57 5.50 -19.50 21.86
C GLN A 57 5.60 -20.70 20.89
N HIS A 58 5.17 -20.55 19.64
CA HIS A 58 5.47 -21.52 18.59
C HIS A 58 6.93 -21.46 18.15
N LEU A 59 7.53 -20.26 18.25
CA LEU A 59 8.95 -20.01 18.04
C LEU A 59 9.56 -19.46 19.32
N ALA A 60 10.83 -19.71 19.53
CA ALA A 60 11.64 -19.14 20.60
C ALA A 60 12.95 -18.62 20.03
N SER A 61 13.48 -17.56 20.64
CA SER A 61 14.82 -17.08 20.31
C SER A 61 15.89 -18.08 20.73
N PRO A 62 16.97 -18.26 19.94
CA PRO A 62 18.13 -19.03 20.41
C PRO A 62 18.87 -18.32 21.53
N ASN A 63 18.59 -17.05 21.79
CA ASN A 63 19.20 -16.26 22.86
C ASN A 63 18.29 -16.24 24.10
N PRO A 64 18.71 -16.81 25.24
CA PRO A 64 17.92 -16.79 26.46
C PRO A 64 17.58 -15.34 26.89
N GLY A 65 16.32 -15.12 27.29
CA GLY A 65 15.87 -13.84 27.79
C GLY A 65 15.68 -12.76 26.72
N SER A 66 15.48 -13.15 25.46
CA SER A 66 15.08 -12.19 24.43
C SER A 66 13.71 -11.59 24.77
N SER A 67 13.53 -10.31 24.47
CA SER A 67 12.33 -9.53 24.83
C SER A 67 11.03 -10.19 24.35
N SER A 68 11.03 -10.81 23.16
CA SER A 68 9.87 -11.54 22.64
C SER A 68 9.51 -12.79 23.47
N ASP A 69 10.51 -13.54 23.95
CA ASP A 69 10.28 -14.77 24.71
C ASP A 69 9.78 -14.50 26.13
N ILE A 70 10.16 -13.38 26.70
CA ILE A 70 9.71 -12.95 28.04
C ILE A 70 8.53 -11.97 27.99
N MET A 71 7.94 -11.79 26.80
CA MET A 71 6.76 -10.94 26.56
C MET A 71 6.92 -9.48 27.00
N GLU A 72 8.13 -8.93 26.85
CA GLU A 72 8.35 -7.49 27.05
C GLU A 72 7.61 -6.68 25.97
N PRO A 73 7.13 -5.48 26.30
CA PRO A 73 6.61 -4.55 25.31
C PRO A 73 7.70 -4.23 24.27
N LEU A 74 7.40 -4.48 22.99
CA LEU A 74 8.29 -4.18 21.87
C LEU A 74 7.67 -3.09 20.99
N ASP A 75 8.53 -2.28 20.40
CA ASP A 75 8.12 -1.29 19.42
C ASP A 75 8.00 -1.94 18.03
N TYR A 76 6.79 -2.00 17.51
CA TYR A 76 6.47 -2.49 16.17
C TYR A 76 6.07 -1.37 15.19
N SER A 77 6.45 -0.12 15.49
CA SER A 77 6.13 1.04 14.62
C SER A 77 6.64 0.86 13.18
N GLY A 78 7.81 0.22 13.00
CA GLY A 78 8.32 -0.11 11.67
C GLY A 78 7.43 -1.10 10.91
N THR A 79 6.88 -2.10 11.59
CA THR A 79 5.92 -3.05 10.99
C THR A 79 4.60 -2.36 10.67
N TRP A 80 4.08 -1.53 11.57
CA TRP A 80 2.93 -0.67 11.33
C TRP A 80 3.12 0.18 10.06
N GLY A 81 4.25 0.90 9.98
CA GLY A 81 4.58 1.72 8.81
C GLY A 81 4.63 0.93 7.51
N SER A 82 5.15 -0.32 7.54
CA SER A 82 5.17 -1.20 6.36
C SER A 82 3.77 -1.55 5.87
N PHE A 83 2.83 -1.88 6.76
CA PHE A 83 1.45 -2.15 6.39
C PHE A 83 0.77 -0.94 5.76
N TYR A 84 0.91 0.25 6.39
CA TYR A 84 0.28 1.47 5.88
C TYR A 84 0.87 1.93 4.55
N SER A 85 2.17 1.75 4.34
CA SER A 85 2.81 2.01 3.05
C SER A 85 2.20 1.16 1.93
N VAL A 86 2.07 -0.15 2.18
CA VAL A 86 1.48 -1.07 1.20
C VAL A 86 0.02 -0.75 0.94
N MET A 87 -0.78 -0.48 1.99
CA MET A 87 -2.20 -0.13 1.83
C MET A 87 -2.38 1.20 1.07
N SER A 88 -1.45 2.16 1.21
CA SER A 88 -1.43 3.39 0.41
C SER A 88 -1.18 3.10 -1.08
N ASP A 89 -0.19 2.25 -1.38
CA ASP A 89 0.09 1.82 -2.77
C ASP A 89 -1.09 1.05 -3.37
N ILE A 90 -1.77 0.20 -2.57
CA ILE A 90 -2.98 -0.52 -3.00
C ILE A 90 -4.12 0.47 -3.33
N THR A 91 -4.31 1.50 -2.52
CA THR A 91 -5.32 2.53 -2.77
C THR A 91 -5.05 3.23 -4.10
N ASP A 92 -3.80 3.56 -4.41
CA ASP A 92 -3.41 4.15 -5.68
C ASP A 92 -3.62 3.17 -6.85
N LEU A 93 -3.27 1.88 -6.67
CA LEU A 93 -3.52 0.83 -7.67
C LEU A 93 -5.01 0.72 -8.00
N VAL A 94 -5.88 0.60 -6.99
CA VAL A 94 -7.33 0.46 -7.20
C VAL A 94 -7.88 1.66 -7.94
N ARG A 95 -7.59 2.88 -7.48
CA ARG A 95 -8.03 4.12 -8.10
C ARG A 95 -7.62 4.20 -9.58
N LYS A 96 -6.33 3.98 -9.90
CA LYS A 96 -5.83 4.01 -11.29
C LYS A 96 -6.45 2.91 -12.15
N SER A 97 -6.69 1.74 -11.56
CA SER A 97 -7.29 0.61 -12.27
C SER A 97 -8.74 0.87 -12.63
N GLU A 98 -9.49 1.53 -11.76
CA GLU A 98 -10.87 1.95 -12.01
C GLU A 98 -10.93 2.99 -13.14
N ASP A 99 -10.06 4.01 -13.09
CA ASP A 99 -9.94 5.03 -14.14
C ASP A 99 -9.63 4.44 -15.52
N LEU A 100 -8.87 3.35 -15.56
CA LEU A 100 -8.49 2.64 -16.79
C LEU A 100 -9.49 1.56 -17.21
N GLY A 101 -10.47 1.20 -16.39
CA GLY A 101 -11.34 0.05 -16.62
C GLY A 101 -10.60 -1.30 -16.50
N ALA A 102 -9.45 -1.33 -15.79
CA ALA A 102 -8.63 -2.51 -15.54
C ALA A 102 -9.18 -3.30 -14.33
N THR A 103 -10.38 -3.86 -14.47
CA THR A 103 -11.16 -4.44 -13.37
C THR A 103 -10.44 -5.56 -12.64
N HIS A 104 -9.60 -6.34 -13.31
CA HIS A 104 -8.83 -7.42 -12.68
C HIS A 104 -7.72 -6.87 -11.76
N TYR A 105 -7.08 -5.75 -12.13
CA TYR A 105 -6.12 -5.07 -11.25
C TYR A 105 -6.79 -4.45 -10.02
N ALA A 106 -7.99 -3.86 -10.21
CA ALA A 106 -8.78 -3.37 -9.09
C ALA A 106 -9.16 -4.51 -8.14
N ALA A 107 -9.58 -5.66 -8.68
CA ALA A 107 -9.90 -6.86 -7.90
C ALA A 107 -8.69 -7.41 -7.13
N ALA A 108 -7.52 -7.48 -7.77
CA ALA A 108 -6.28 -7.89 -7.12
C ALA A 108 -5.93 -6.92 -5.97
N GLY A 109 -6.01 -5.61 -6.21
CA GLY A 109 -5.82 -4.59 -5.18
C GLY A 109 -6.78 -4.73 -4.01
N GLN A 110 -8.08 -4.89 -4.27
CA GLN A 110 -9.10 -5.10 -3.22
C GLN A 110 -8.83 -6.36 -2.40
N THR A 111 -8.40 -7.45 -3.04
CA THR A 111 -8.02 -8.70 -2.35
C THR A 111 -6.82 -8.49 -1.43
N LEU A 112 -5.78 -7.79 -1.92
CA LEU A 112 -4.58 -7.50 -1.15
C LEU A 112 -4.84 -6.46 -0.05
N MET A 113 -5.77 -5.51 -0.26
CA MET A 113 -6.24 -4.60 0.79
C MET A 113 -6.91 -5.39 1.91
N ALA A 114 -7.84 -6.29 1.58
CA ALA A 114 -8.52 -7.14 2.56
C ALA A 114 -7.52 -7.97 3.39
N LEU A 115 -6.49 -8.53 2.75
CA LEU A 115 -5.43 -9.27 3.43
C LEU A 115 -4.63 -8.41 4.41
N ASN A 116 -4.14 -7.24 3.94
CA ASN A 116 -3.31 -6.36 4.78
C ASN A 116 -4.14 -5.73 5.91
N LEU A 117 -5.35 -5.24 5.61
CA LEU A 117 -6.26 -4.66 6.61
C LEU A 117 -6.63 -5.69 7.68
N GLY A 118 -7.00 -6.91 7.28
CA GLY A 118 -7.31 -7.99 8.23
C GLY A 118 -6.14 -8.25 9.19
N MET A 119 -4.92 -8.37 8.67
CA MET A 119 -3.73 -8.55 9.52
C MET A 119 -3.46 -7.36 10.46
N VAL A 120 -3.68 -6.14 9.99
CA VAL A 120 -3.51 -4.94 10.83
C VAL A 120 -4.52 -4.93 11.96
N VAL A 121 -5.78 -5.26 11.68
CA VAL A 121 -6.83 -5.37 12.71
C VAL A 121 -6.52 -6.50 13.68
N ASP A 122 -6.08 -7.67 13.20
CA ASP A 122 -5.68 -8.79 14.05
C ASP A 122 -4.53 -8.45 15.01
N MET A 123 -3.60 -7.59 14.59
CA MET A 123 -2.42 -7.23 15.38
C MET A 123 -2.66 -6.06 16.33
N TRP A 124 -3.50 -5.09 15.96
CA TRP A 124 -3.65 -3.83 16.70
C TRP A 124 -5.07 -3.47 17.12
N GLY A 125 -6.09 -4.17 16.62
CA GLY A 125 -7.50 -3.87 16.91
C GLY A 125 -8.01 -2.67 16.10
N GLU A 126 -8.54 -1.66 16.78
CA GLU A 126 -8.97 -0.41 16.16
C GLU A 126 -7.79 0.28 15.47
N VAL A 127 -7.96 0.66 14.19
CA VAL A 127 -6.91 1.28 13.36
C VAL A 127 -7.51 2.30 12.41
N PRO A 128 -6.74 3.33 11.98
CA PRO A 128 -7.21 4.28 10.98
C PRO A 128 -7.31 3.64 9.58
N TYR A 129 -8.49 3.65 8.97
CA TYR A 129 -8.70 3.16 7.62
C TYR A 129 -9.57 4.11 6.79
N SER A 130 -10.77 4.46 7.26
CA SER A 130 -11.74 5.25 6.51
C SER A 130 -11.23 6.63 6.11
N GLU A 131 -10.42 7.26 6.95
CA GLU A 131 -9.77 8.55 6.70
C GLU A 131 -8.25 8.41 6.44
N GLY A 132 -7.73 7.17 6.40
CA GLY A 132 -6.30 6.90 6.42
C GLY A 132 -5.57 7.17 5.10
N PHE A 133 -6.28 7.23 3.96
CA PHE A 133 -5.67 7.22 2.63
C PHE A 133 -6.15 8.35 1.71
N ASP A 134 -7.01 9.23 2.18
CA ASP A 134 -7.52 10.38 1.39
C ASP A 134 -6.73 11.67 1.60
N PHE A 135 -5.80 11.67 2.57
CA PHE A 135 -4.97 12.82 2.95
C PHE A 135 -5.75 14.07 3.34
N SER A 136 -7.02 13.93 3.69
CA SER A 136 -7.89 15.04 4.12
C SER A 136 -7.53 15.52 5.52
N THR A 137 -6.96 14.66 6.34
CA THR A 137 -6.53 14.94 7.71
C THR A 137 -5.15 14.38 8.00
N VAL A 138 -4.39 15.04 8.89
CA VAL A 138 -3.10 14.55 9.41
C VAL A 138 -3.26 13.71 10.67
N THR A 139 -4.47 13.63 11.21
CA THR A 139 -4.83 12.86 12.40
C THR A 139 -6.10 12.07 12.14
N PRO A 140 -6.04 11.00 11.29
CA PRO A 140 -7.21 10.20 10.99
C PRO A 140 -7.79 9.54 12.24
N ALA A 141 -9.10 9.41 12.30
CA ALA A 141 -9.78 8.69 13.38
C ALA A 141 -9.45 7.19 13.33
N TYR A 142 -9.50 6.53 14.49
CA TYR A 142 -9.44 5.07 14.57
C TYR A 142 -10.83 4.51 14.32
N ASP A 143 -10.95 3.57 13.40
CA ASP A 143 -12.18 2.88 13.08
C ASP A 143 -12.39 1.68 14.01
N ASP A 144 -13.65 1.37 14.27
CA ASP A 144 -14.07 0.22 15.08
C ASP A 144 -13.67 -1.11 14.41
N ASP A 145 -13.08 -2.02 15.16
CA ASP A 145 -12.53 -3.29 14.65
C ASP A 145 -13.60 -4.18 14.01
N GLN A 146 -14.82 -4.24 14.55
CA GLN A 146 -15.93 -4.98 13.94
C GLN A 146 -16.37 -4.35 12.61
N ALA A 147 -16.37 -3.02 12.51
CA ALA A 147 -16.65 -2.32 11.25
C ALA A 147 -15.57 -2.62 10.23
N LEU A 148 -14.29 -2.65 10.63
CA LEU A 148 -13.16 -3.00 9.76
C LEU A 148 -13.23 -4.44 9.23
N TYR A 149 -13.63 -5.43 10.05
CA TYR A 149 -13.88 -6.78 9.54
C TYR A 149 -15.03 -6.84 8.52
N THR A 150 -16.06 -6.03 8.73
CA THR A 150 -17.15 -5.91 7.75
C THR A 150 -16.62 -5.33 6.43
N GLU A 151 -15.74 -4.36 6.50
CA GLU A 151 -15.08 -3.78 5.32
C GLU A 151 -14.16 -4.79 4.62
N VAL A 152 -13.39 -5.59 5.35
CA VAL A 152 -12.58 -6.69 4.78
C VAL A 152 -13.44 -7.64 3.95
N LEU A 153 -14.61 -8.05 4.46
CA LEU A 153 -15.53 -8.90 3.71
C LEU A 153 -16.12 -8.18 2.49
N SER A 154 -16.46 -6.89 2.63
CA SER A 154 -16.95 -6.05 1.52
C SER A 154 -15.92 -5.92 0.40
N LEU A 155 -14.63 -5.73 0.71
CA LEU A 155 -13.55 -5.68 -0.26
C LEU A 155 -13.42 -7.00 -1.04
N LEU A 156 -13.54 -8.14 -0.36
CA LEU A 156 -13.50 -9.45 -1.01
C LEU A 156 -14.72 -9.69 -1.94
N ASP A 157 -15.91 -9.28 -1.50
CA ASP A 157 -17.12 -9.37 -2.33
C ASP A 157 -16.99 -8.49 -3.59
N GLN A 158 -16.46 -7.28 -3.47
CA GLN A 158 -16.18 -6.40 -4.60
C GLN A 158 -15.13 -7.00 -5.54
N ALA A 159 -14.07 -7.60 -4.99
CA ALA A 159 -13.05 -8.28 -5.78
C ALA A 159 -13.63 -9.43 -6.61
N ILE A 160 -14.50 -10.26 -6.02
CA ILE A 160 -15.19 -11.36 -6.71
C ILE A 160 -16.00 -10.82 -7.90
N VAL A 161 -16.74 -9.73 -7.70
CA VAL A 161 -17.51 -9.09 -8.78
C VAL A 161 -16.57 -8.58 -9.88
N ASN A 162 -15.51 -7.87 -9.52
CA ASN A 162 -14.57 -7.27 -10.46
C ASN A 162 -13.77 -8.29 -11.26
N PHE A 163 -13.40 -9.44 -10.67
CA PHE A 163 -12.79 -10.55 -11.40
C PHE A 163 -13.75 -11.20 -12.41
N GLY A 164 -15.06 -11.13 -12.19
CA GLY A 164 -16.09 -11.60 -13.12
C GLY A 164 -16.35 -10.68 -14.31
N LEU A 165 -15.83 -9.46 -14.31
CA LEU A 165 -16.01 -8.47 -15.37
C LEU A 165 -14.92 -8.60 -16.45
N THR A 166 -15.19 -7.99 -17.62
CA THR A 166 -14.16 -7.86 -18.66
C THR A 166 -13.21 -6.73 -18.31
N SER A 167 -11.91 -7.03 -18.23
CA SER A 167 -10.86 -6.06 -17.93
C SER A 167 -10.24 -5.51 -19.22
N THR A 168 -9.94 -4.21 -19.24
CA THR A 168 -9.22 -3.55 -20.35
C THR A 168 -7.74 -3.95 -20.40
N VAL A 169 -7.17 -4.32 -19.22
CA VAL A 169 -5.78 -4.75 -19.08
C VAL A 169 -5.76 -6.12 -18.42
N THR A 170 -4.98 -7.04 -18.98
CA THR A 170 -4.80 -8.39 -18.43
C THR A 170 -3.61 -8.41 -17.49
N ILE A 171 -3.79 -8.99 -16.31
CA ILE A 171 -2.69 -9.30 -15.39
C ILE A 171 -1.80 -10.36 -16.03
N GLY A 172 -0.49 -10.21 -15.94
CA GLY A 172 0.50 -11.10 -16.52
C GLY A 172 1.62 -11.42 -15.53
N THR A 173 2.87 -11.28 -15.96
CA THR A 173 4.07 -11.55 -15.14
C THR A 173 4.34 -10.52 -14.04
N ASP A 174 3.51 -9.54 -13.89
CA ASP A 174 3.50 -8.52 -12.86
C ASP A 174 2.83 -9.00 -11.55
N ASP A 175 2.13 -10.13 -11.60
CA ASP A 175 1.66 -10.86 -10.41
C ASP A 175 2.69 -11.92 -10.00
N PHE A 176 3.24 -11.77 -8.79
CA PHE A 176 4.21 -12.72 -8.23
C PHE A 176 3.60 -13.83 -7.37
N ILE A 177 2.29 -13.82 -7.19
CA ILE A 177 1.61 -14.84 -6.37
C ILE A 177 1.19 -16.04 -7.23
N TYR A 178 0.90 -15.82 -8.53
CA TYR A 178 0.45 -16.85 -9.47
C TYR A 178 1.26 -16.85 -10.77
#